data_a15733c73296e1144b23c735a61c611f
#
_entry.id   a15733c73296e1144b23c735a61c611f
#
_cell.length_a   1.000
_cell.length_b   1.000
_cell.length_c   1.000
_cell.angle_alpha   90.00
_cell.angle_beta   90.00
_cell.angle_gamma   90.00
#
_symmetry.space_group_name_H-M   'P 1'
#
loop_
_entity.id
_entity.type
_entity.pdbx_description
1 polymer ?
#
loop_
_entity_poly.entity_id
_entity_poly.type
_entity_poly.pdbx_seq_one_letter_code
_entity_poly.pdbx_strand_id
1 'polypeptide(L)'
;MDSLIKLNGKKGIILGIANEKSIAWGIAEKLSQCGADLAFSYVNDSIKKRVLPLAEKCKSRVVLECDVTSDSSIDNFFKELSGIWESFDFLVHSIAFSDKNQLKGDYVNTSRDNFINTLDVSCYSFTAL
;
A
#
# COMPACT_ATOMS: atom_id res chain seq x y z
N MET A 1 8.59 18.69 16.78
CA MET A 1 7.71 19.76 16.26
C MET A 1 6.27 19.28 16.42
N ASP A 2 5.50 20.01 17.16
CA ASP A 2 4.07 19.70 17.29
C ASP A 2 3.38 19.88 15.92
N SER A 3 2.81 18.80 15.38
CA SER A 3 2.03 18.89 14.16
C SER A 3 0.77 19.71 14.41
N LEU A 4 0.46 20.63 13.50
CA LEU A 4 -0.82 21.37 13.51
C LEU A 4 -2.00 20.43 13.28
N ILE A 5 -1.76 19.29 12.63
CA ILE A 5 -2.75 18.25 12.36
C ILE A 5 -2.57 17.14 13.40
N LYS A 6 -3.62 16.82 14.12
CA LYS A 6 -3.65 15.73 15.09
C LYS A 6 -4.58 14.62 14.61
N LEU A 7 -4.02 13.42 14.44
CA LEU A 7 -4.74 12.24 13.97
C LEU A 7 -4.81 11.14 15.03
N ASN A 8 -4.69 11.52 16.30
CA ASN A 8 -4.78 10.55 17.42
C ASN A 8 -6.10 9.80 17.36
N GLY A 9 -6.03 8.47 17.44
CA GLY A 9 -7.18 7.58 17.34
C GLY A 9 -7.70 7.34 15.93
N LYS A 10 -7.11 7.99 14.89
CA LYS A 10 -7.41 7.71 13.49
C LYS A 10 -6.61 6.51 13.00
N LYS A 11 -7.26 5.65 12.23
CA LYS A 11 -6.70 4.42 11.71
C LYS A 11 -6.63 4.46 10.19
N GLY A 12 -5.47 4.18 9.63
CA GLY A 12 -5.25 4.21 8.19
C GLY A 12 -4.53 2.99 7.64
N ILE A 13 -4.90 2.60 6.44
CA ILE A 13 -4.26 1.53 5.69
C ILE A 13 -3.31 2.15 4.67
N ILE A 14 -2.07 1.67 4.63
CA ILE A 14 -1.05 2.14 3.69
C ILE A 14 -0.67 0.98 2.76
N LEU A 15 -0.97 1.15 1.48
CA LEU A 15 -0.60 0.19 0.44
C LEU A 15 0.43 0.81 -0.51
N GLY A 16 1.44 0.03 -0.88
CA GLY A 16 2.40 0.40 -1.92
C GLY A 16 3.80 0.78 -1.44
N ILE A 17 4.17 0.45 -0.21
CA ILE A 17 5.55 0.62 0.25
C ILE A 17 6.42 -0.49 -0.35
N ALA A 18 7.44 -0.11 -1.11
CA ALA A 18 8.48 -1.01 -1.59
C ALA A 18 9.79 -0.87 -0.80
N ASN A 19 10.09 0.33 -0.34
CA ASN A 19 11.27 0.68 0.46
C ASN A 19 11.12 2.09 1.06
N GLU A 20 12.16 2.56 1.74
CA GLU A 20 12.21 3.89 2.37
C GLU A 20 12.16 5.08 1.39
N LYS A 21 12.27 4.83 0.09
CA LYS A 21 12.15 5.87 -0.96
C LYS A 21 10.77 5.93 -1.59
N SER A 22 9.86 5.03 -1.20
CA SER A 22 8.49 5.01 -1.70
C SER A 22 7.72 6.26 -1.27
N ILE A 23 6.89 6.78 -2.17
CA ILE A 23 5.95 7.88 -1.86
C ILE A 23 5.05 7.47 -0.68
N ALA A 24 4.56 6.23 -0.69
CA ALA A 24 3.76 5.68 0.40
C ALA A 24 4.47 5.75 1.76
N TRP A 25 5.80 5.55 1.80
CA TRP A 25 6.56 5.67 3.04
C TRP A 25 6.57 7.10 3.57
N GLY A 26 6.84 8.09 2.71
CA GLY A 26 6.80 9.50 3.09
C GLY A 26 5.43 9.92 3.64
N ILE A 27 4.35 9.39 3.05
CA ILE A 27 2.98 9.62 3.55
C ILE A 27 2.80 8.95 4.91
N ALA A 28 3.16 7.68 5.05
CA ALA A 28 3.01 6.92 6.29
C ALA A 28 3.78 7.55 7.45
N GLU A 29 5.03 7.94 7.21
CA GLU A 29 5.86 8.61 8.22
C GLU A 29 5.20 9.89 8.74
N LYS A 30 4.65 10.71 7.84
CA LYS A 30 3.94 11.93 8.22
C LYS A 30 2.65 11.66 8.99
N LEU A 31 1.85 10.71 8.54
CA LEU A 31 0.61 10.34 9.22
C LEU A 31 0.89 9.79 10.63
N SER A 32 1.93 8.96 10.76
CA SER A 32 2.39 8.46 12.07
C SER A 32 2.85 9.58 12.99
N GLN A 33 3.61 10.54 12.49
CA GLN A 33 4.03 11.74 13.26
C GLN A 33 2.84 12.59 13.73
N CYS A 34 1.73 12.56 12.96
CA CYS A 34 0.48 13.20 13.35
C CYS A 34 -0.35 12.39 14.35
N GLY A 35 0.08 11.19 14.72
CA GLY A 35 -0.55 10.35 15.73
C GLY A 35 -1.53 9.30 15.19
N ALA A 36 -1.59 9.07 13.88
CA ALA A 36 -2.42 8.01 13.30
C ALA A 36 -1.86 6.61 13.60
N ASP A 37 -2.75 5.65 13.83
CA ASP A 37 -2.43 4.23 13.84
C ASP A 37 -2.47 3.70 12.41
N LEU A 38 -1.43 2.97 11.99
CA LEU A 38 -1.28 2.54 10.60
C LEU A 38 -1.21 1.01 10.48
N ALA A 39 -1.86 0.50 9.44
CA ALA A 39 -1.70 -0.86 8.95
C ALA A 39 -0.99 -0.83 7.59
N PHE A 40 -0.11 -1.79 7.35
CA PHE A 40 0.70 -1.85 6.14
C PHE A 40 0.43 -3.12 5.37
N SER A 41 0.51 -3.05 4.05
CA SER A 41 0.45 -4.21 3.17
C SER A 41 1.82 -4.54 2.57
N TYR A 42 1.98 -5.80 2.16
CA TYR A 42 3.07 -6.27 1.33
C TYR A 42 2.54 -7.30 0.33
N VAL A 43 3.20 -7.45 -0.82
CA VAL A 43 2.76 -8.37 -1.87
C VAL A 43 3.55 -9.70 -1.87
N ASN A 44 4.77 -9.70 -1.35
CA ASN A 44 5.64 -10.88 -1.29
C ASN A 44 6.67 -10.74 -0.17
N ASP A 45 7.41 -11.82 0.10
CA ASP A 45 8.40 -11.87 1.19
C ASP A 45 9.54 -10.87 1.03
N SER A 46 9.96 -10.57 -0.19
CA SER A 46 11.00 -9.56 -0.44
C SER A 46 10.55 -8.18 0.00
N ILE A 47 9.31 -7.82 -0.31
CA ILE A 47 8.70 -6.55 0.12
C ILE A 47 8.43 -6.57 1.62
N LYS A 48 7.93 -7.68 2.16
CA LYS A 48 7.69 -7.84 3.61
C LYS A 48 8.91 -7.48 4.44
N LYS A 49 10.08 -8.01 4.07
CA LYS A 49 11.36 -7.74 4.75
C LYS A 49 11.72 -6.26 4.80
N ARG A 50 11.29 -5.48 3.81
CA ARG A 50 11.53 -4.04 3.73
C ARG A 50 10.46 -3.24 4.47
N VAL A 51 9.22 -3.70 4.48
CA VAL A 51 8.09 -3.03 5.13
C VAL A 51 8.14 -3.16 6.65
N LEU A 52 8.52 -4.33 7.17
CA LEU A 52 8.54 -4.59 8.62
C LEU A 52 9.34 -3.54 9.41
N PRO A 53 10.60 -3.20 9.06
CA PRO A 53 11.34 -2.18 9.80
C PRO A 53 10.71 -0.79 9.72
N LEU A 54 10.05 -0.47 8.60
CA LEU A 54 9.36 0.81 8.41
C LEU A 54 8.09 0.88 9.24
N ALA A 55 7.34 -0.20 9.31
CA ALA A 55 6.16 -0.31 10.19
C ALA A 55 6.54 -0.13 11.67
N GLU A 56 7.66 -0.71 12.10
CA GLU A 56 8.18 -0.53 13.47
C GLU A 56 8.51 0.94 13.78
N LYS A 57 9.06 1.69 12.83
CA LYS A 57 9.29 3.14 12.99
C LYS A 57 7.99 3.90 13.21
N CYS A 58 6.89 3.43 12.66
CA CYS A 58 5.55 3.96 12.89
C CYS A 58 4.87 3.34 14.13
N LYS A 59 5.56 2.53 14.92
CA LYS A 59 5.02 1.77 16.07
C LYS A 59 3.87 0.85 15.69
N SER A 60 3.81 0.44 14.42
CA SER A 60 2.78 -0.50 13.93
C SER A 60 3.29 -1.93 13.96
N ARG A 61 2.39 -2.85 14.35
CA ARG A 61 2.58 -4.30 14.24
C ARG A 61 1.65 -4.93 13.21
N VAL A 62 0.87 -4.13 12.50
CA VAL A 62 -0.11 -4.61 11.53
C VAL A 62 0.50 -4.54 10.14
N VAL A 63 1.06 -5.67 9.70
CA VAL A 63 1.71 -5.84 8.38
C VAL A 63 1.15 -7.11 7.77
N LEU A 64 0.28 -6.98 6.77
CA LEU A 64 -0.51 -8.07 6.21
C LEU A 64 -0.28 -8.20 4.71
N GLU A 65 -0.39 -9.43 4.20
CA GLU A 65 -0.27 -9.71 2.78
C GLU A 65 -1.48 -9.19 2.00
N CYS A 66 -1.23 -8.53 0.87
CA CYS A 66 -2.26 -8.11 -0.07
C CYS A 66 -1.69 -8.05 -1.49
N ASP A 67 -2.09 -9.00 -2.32
CA ASP A 67 -1.89 -8.95 -3.77
C ASP A 67 -3.16 -8.37 -4.40
N VAL A 68 -3.07 -7.16 -4.90
CA VAL A 68 -4.22 -6.44 -5.47
C VAL A 68 -4.70 -6.99 -6.81
N THR A 69 -3.99 -7.95 -7.40
CA THR A 69 -4.43 -8.68 -8.60
C THR A 69 -5.28 -9.90 -8.28
N SER A 70 -5.52 -10.18 -7.01
CA SER A 70 -6.25 -11.35 -6.53
C SER A 70 -7.36 -10.93 -5.57
N ASP A 71 -8.61 -11.11 -5.97
CA ASP A 71 -9.77 -10.81 -5.12
C ASP A 71 -9.73 -11.57 -3.80
N SER A 72 -9.31 -12.84 -3.83
CA SER A 72 -9.18 -13.63 -2.60
C SER A 72 -8.10 -13.11 -1.67
N SER A 73 -7.00 -12.55 -2.20
CA SER A 73 -5.96 -11.91 -1.38
C SER A 73 -6.48 -10.63 -0.73
N ILE A 74 -7.24 -9.82 -1.47
CA ILE A 74 -7.89 -8.62 -0.94
C ILE A 74 -8.87 -8.99 0.18
N ASP A 75 -9.73 -9.97 -0.06
CA ASP A 75 -10.69 -10.45 0.94
C ASP A 75 -10.01 -10.96 2.21
N ASN A 76 -8.93 -11.72 2.08
CA ASN A 76 -8.13 -12.20 3.20
C ASN A 76 -7.47 -11.06 3.98
N PHE A 77 -6.93 -10.06 3.27
CA PHE A 77 -6.35 -8.88 3.91
C PHE A 77 -7.37 -8.18 4.83
N PHE A 78 -8.55 -7.89 4.32
CA PHE A 78 -9.59 -7.23 5.12
C PHE A 78 -10.16 -8.13 6.20
N LYS A 79 -10.24 -9.45 5.97
CA LYS A 79 -10.65 -10.41 6.99
C LYS A 79 -9.68 -10.44 8.17
N GLU A 80 -8.38 -10.50 7.92
CA GLU A 80 -7.36 -10.44 8.97
C GLU A 80 -7.37 -9.09 9.68
N LEU A 81 -7.48 -8.00 8.94
CA LEU A 81 -7.55 -6.66 9.50
C LEU A 81 -8.78 -6.47 10.40
N SER A 82 -9.93 -7.03 10.02
CA SER A 82 -11.16 -6.96 10.82
C SER A 82 -11.05 -7.66 12.18
N GLY A 83 -10.13 -8.59 12.32
CA GLY A 83 -9.78 -9.20 13.62
C GLY A 83 -8.96 -8.27 14.53
N ILE A 84 -8.40 -7.20 14.00
CA ILE A 84 -7.54 -6.25 14.71
C ILE A 84 -8.25 -4.90 14.92
N TRP A 85 -8.90 -4.40 13.86
CA TRP A 85 -9.64 -3.14 13.86
C TRP A 85 -11.10 -3.38 13.46
N GLU A 86 -12.02 -2.80 14.20
CA GLU A 86 -13.45 -2.82 13.86
C GLU A 86 -13.74 -1.94 12.63
N SER A 87 -12.99 -0.84 12.49
CA SER A 87 -13.12 0.10 11.38
C SER A 87 -11.80 0.83 11.13
N PHE A 88 -11.72 1.51 10.01
CA PHE A 88 -10.61 2.42 9.69
C PHE A 88 -11.15 3.73 9.10
N ASP A 89 -10.34 4.80 9.17
CA ASP A 89 -10.76 6.14 8.75
C ASP A 89 -10.31 6.50 7.35
N PHE A 90 -9.17 5.95 6.89
CA PHE A 90 -8.62 6.26 5.57
C PHE A 90 -7.78 5.11 5.00
N LEU A 91 -7.63 5.14 3.68
CA LEU A 91 -6.81 4.21 2.92
C LEU A 91 -5.94 5.01 1.94
N VAL A 92 -4.65 4.73 1.95
CA VAL A 92 -3.69 5.29 1.00
C VAL A 92 -3.35 4.22 -0.03
N HIS A 93 -3.81 4.41 -1.25
CA HIS A 93 -3.47 3.61 -2.41
C HIS A 93 -2.29 4.26 -3.15
N SER A 94 -1.12 3.69 -3.00
CA SER A 94 0.10 4.14 -3.68
C SER A 94 0.75 2.98 -4.44
N ILE A 95 -0.07 2.30 -5.24
CA ILE A 95 0.31 1.12 -6.00
C ILE A 95 0.30 1.45 -7.48
N ALA A 96 1.39 1.15 -8.16
CA ALA A 96 1.49 1.18 -9.60
C ALA A 96 2.51 0.16 -10.07
N PHE A 97 2.25 -0.46 -11.20
CA PHE A 97 3.19 -1.37 -11.85
C PHE A 97 3.00 -1.34 -13.36
N SER A 98 4.10 -1.35 -14.08
CA SER A 98 4.16 -1.67 -15.50
C SER A 98 5.48 -2.40 -15.79
N ASP A 99 5.49 -3.28 -16.79
CA ASP A 99 6.74 -3.93 -17.19
C ASP A 99 7.74 -2.88 -17.68
N LYS A 100 8.87 -2.79 -16.98
CA LYS A 100 9.93 -1.82 -17.32
C LYS A 100 10.46 -1.95 -18.75
N ASN A 101 10.38 -3.14 -19.33
CA ASN A 101 10.80 -3.37 -20.71
C ASN A 101 9.82 -2.75 -21.73
N GLN A 102 8.56 -2.58 -21.34
CA GLN A 102 7.51 -1.95 -22.13
C GLN A 102 7.49 -0.41 -21.96
N LEU A 103 8.25 0.13 -21.01
CA LEU A 103 8.40 1.58 -20.80
C LEU A 103 9.49 2.20 -21.66
N LYS A 104 10.15 1.41 -22.50
CA LYS A 104 11.18 1.86 -23.43
C LYS A 104 10.63 1.92 -24.84
N GLY A 105 11.07 2.95 -25.60
CA GLY A 105 10.65 3.16 -26.97
C GLY A 105 9.27 3.82 -27.08
N ASP A 106 8.62 3.59 -28.22
CA ASP A 106 7.35 4.24 -28.53
C ASP A 106 6.19 3.56 -27.81
N TYR A 107 5.30 4.36 -27.21
CA TYR A 107 4.12 3.89 -26.49
C TYR A 107 3.23 2.94 -27.34
N VAL A 108 3.13 3.19 -28.63
CA VAL A 108 2.32 2.37 -29.56
C VAL A 108 2.75 0.90 -29.60
N ASN A 109 3.97 0.59 -29.19
CA ASN A 109 4.52 -0.76 -29.16
C ASN A 109 4.20 -1.53 -27.86
N THR A 110 3.49 -0.94 -26.91
CA THR A 110 3.08 -1.67 -25.71
C THR A 110 2.14 -2.82 -26.05
N SER A 111 2.33 -3.95 -25.40
CA SER A 111 1.47 -5.13 -25.62
C SER A 111 0.09 -4.97 -24.94
N ARG A 112 -0.91 -5.66 -25.47
CA ARG A 112 -2.23 -5.73 -24.82
C ARG A 112 -2.14 -6.25 -23.40
N ASP A 113 -1.36 -7.31 -23.19
CA ASP A 113 -1.22 -7.93 -21.87
C ASP A 113 -0.58 -6.99 -20.85
N ASN A 114 0.48 -6.26 -21.23
CA ASN A 114 1.08 -5.27 -20.35
C ASN A 114 0.13 -4.11 -20.09
N PHE A 115 -0.60 -3.64 -21.08
CA PHE A 115 -1.60 -2.57 -20.91
C PHE A 115 -2.69 -2.97 -19.91
N ILE A 116 -3.26 -4.18 -20.07
CA ILE A 116 -4.27 -4.72 -19.15
C ILE A 116 -3.70 -4.87 -17.74
N ASN A 117 -2.53 -5.49 -17.59
CA ASN A 117 -1.90 -5.69 -16.30
C ASN A 117 -1.55 -4.36 -15.61
N THR A 118 -1.07 -3.39 -16.38
CA THR A 118 -0.75 -2.06 -15.85
C THR A 118 -2.00 -1.36 -15.30
N LEU A 119 -3.12 -1.42 -16.02
CA LEU A 119 -4.39 -0.85 -15.56
C LEU A 119 -4.99 -1.62 -14.39
N ASP A 120 -4.89 -2.94 -14.38
CA ASP A 120 -5.37 -3.79 -13.29
C ASP A 120 -4.66 -3.42 -11.97
N VAL A 121 -3.34 -3.47 -11.96
CA VAL A 121 -2.54 -3.17 -10.77
C VAL A 121 -2.61 -1.70 -10.36
N SER A 122 -2.56 -0.78 -11.31
CA SER A 122 -2.37 0.66 -11.02
C SER A 122 -3.68 1.44 -10.91
N CYS A 123 -4.76 0.94 -11.47
CA CYS A 123 -6.04 1.65 -11.55
C CYS A 123 -7.19 0.85 -10.94
N TYR A 124 -7.50 -0.33 -11.48
CA TYR A 124 -8.64 -1.12 -11.02
C TYR A 124 -8.50 -1.53 -9.55
N SER A 125 -7.30 -1.80 -9.08
CA SER A 125 -7.05 -2.18 -7.69
C SER A 125 -7.56 -1.14 -6.68
N PHE A 126 -7.61 0.13 -7.06
CA PHE A 126 -8.23 1.17 -6.21
C PHE A 126 -9.74 0.96 -6.04
N THR A 127 -10.40 0.49 -7.08
CA THR A 127 -11.84 0.15 -7.02
C THR A 127 -12.08 -1.15 -6.27
N ALA A 128 -11.16 -2.11 -6.42
CA ALA A 128 -11.28 -3.44 -5.80
C ALA A 128 -11.11 -3.40 -4.27
N LEU A 129 -10.26 -2.50 -3.77
CA LEU A 129 -10.02 -2.27 -2.34
C LEU A 129 -11.17 -1.51 -1.70
#